data_8a7ee5b80bd816b4d45f3a1890ba9a37
#
_entry.id   8a7ee5b80bd816b4d45f3a1890ba9a37
#
_cell.length_a   1.000
_cell.length_b   1.000
_cell.length_c   1.000
_cell.angle_alpha   90.00
_cell.angle_beta   90.00
_cell.angle_gamma   90.00
#
_symmetry.space_group_name_H-M   'P 1'
#
loop_
_entity.id
_entity.type
_entity.pdbx_description
1 polymer ?
#
loop_
_entity_poly.entity_id
_entity_poly.type
_entity_poly.pdbx_seq_one_letter_code
_entity_poly.pdbx_strand_id
1 'polypeptide(L)'
;MSGAFLHTIFDIAAWLAAAGAGYFLSRQGLRFPAQSFELTYIAALLFGAGLGACLFGSLNLWLSGKSGVARSVEGAIAGGVIAVELYKWSVGISFRTGARFALPLAVGIAVGRFGCYFAGLDDFTYGTPTTLPWGLDFGDGILRHPVQLYESAAMALFAAAYSAAVLKRNAFVIANGFDLAVAYYSAQRFVWEFLKPYGALLGPLTLFHLLSIGIFVYAAIMLATAAKTRSLHERALA
;
A
#
# COMPACT_ATOMS: atom_id res chain seq x y z
N MET A 1 19.21 20.93 2.29
CA MET A 1 19.31 19.45 2.40
C MET A 1 18.80 18.91 1.07
N SER A 2 19.47 17.90 0.49
CA SER A 2 19.01 17.33 -0.79
C SER A 2 17.68 16.58 -0.60
N GLY A 3 16.81 16.57 -1.62
CA GLY A 3 15.54 15.84 -1.60
C GLY A 3 15.73 14.35 -1.28
N ALA A 4 16.80 13.73 -1.81
CA ALA A 4 17.15 12.34 -1.53
C ALA A 4 17.46 12.08 -0.05
N PHE A 5 18.11 13.02 0.64
CA PHE A 5 18.41 12.88 2.08
C PHE A 5 17.11 12.93 2.91
N LEU A 6 16.20 13.87 2.59
CA LEU A 6 14.90 13.97 3.26
C LEU A 6 14.06 12.71 3.01
N HIS A 7 14.06 12.19 1.78
CA HIS A 7 13.38 10.95 1.45
C HIS A 7 13.87 9.79 2.32
N THR A 8 15.20 9.65 2.49
CA THR A 8 15.79 8.60 3.35
C THR A 8 15.36 8.73 4.81
N ILE A 9 15.30 9.96 5.36
CA ILE A 9 14.82 10.19 6.74
C ILE A 9 13.38 9.70 6.90
N PHE A 10 12.51 10.05 5.95
CA PHE A 10 11.11 9.64 6.02
C PHE A 10 10.92 8.14 5.74
N ASP A 11 11.77 7.51 4.93
CA ASP A 11 11.78 6.05 4.78
C ASP A 11 12.08 5.37 6.14
N ILE A 12 13.10 5.84 6.86
CA ILE A 12 13.42 5.34 8.21
C ILE A 12 12.26 5.60 9.18
N ALA A 13 11.70 6.81 9.17
CA ALA A 13 10.57 7.17 10.01
C ALA A 13 9.34 6.29 9.71
N ALA A 14 9.08 5.97 8.42
CA ALA A 14 8.01 5.09 8.00
C ALA A 14 8.20 3.66 8.54
N TRP A 15 9.42 3.12 8.49
CA TRP A 15 9.74 1.81 9.07
C TRP A 15 9.55 1.79 10.58
N LEU A 16 10.01 2.82 11.29
CA LEU A 16 9.83 2.94 12.75
C LEU A 16 8.35 3.07 13.12
N ALA A 17 7.59 3.88 12.39
CA ALA A 17 6.16 4.05 12.60
C ALA A 17 5.39 2.75 12.31
N ALA A 18 5.74 2.02 11.24
CA ALA A 18 5.17 0.71 10.94
C ALA A 18 5.50 -0.33 12.03
N ALA A 19 6.73 -0.34 12.54
CA ALA A 19 7.11 -1.19 13.67
C ALA A 19 6.31 -0.85 14.93
N GLY A 20 6.13 0.44 15.24
CA GLY A 20 5.27 0.92 16.33
C GLY A 20 3.81 0.48 16.18
N ALA A 21 3.28 0.53 14.96
CA ALA A 21 1.95 0.03 14.63
C ALA A 21 1.82 -1.48 14.83
N GLY A 22 2.84 -2.25 14.44
CA GLY A 22 2.92 -3.69 14.71
C GLY A 22 2.98 -4.00 16.21
N TYR A 23 3.78 -3.24 16.95
CA TYR A 23 3.83 -3.33 18.41
C TYR A 23 2.49 -3.01 19.07
N PHE A 24 1.79 -1.96 18.62
CA PHE A 24 0.44 -1.65 19.10
C PHE A 24 -0.50 -2.84 18.90
N LEU A 25 -0.53 -3.47 17.72
CA LEU A 25 -1.36 -4.66 17.47
C LEU A 25 -1.01 -5.82 18.41
N SER A 26 0.27 -6.07 18.66
CA SER A 26 0.72 -7.13 19.58
C SER A 26 0.24 -6.88 21.01
N ARG A 27 0.23 -5.63 21.46
CA ARG A 27 -0.28 -5.23 22.80
C ARG A 27 -1.79 -5.40 22.94
N GLN A 28 -2.53 -5.47 21.82
CA GLN A 28 -3.97 -5.74 21.86
C GLN A 28 -4.31 -7.24 22.11
N GLY A 29 -3.31 -8.11 22.25
CA GLY A 29 -3.51 -9.54 22.45
C GLY A 29 -4.09 -10.25 21.23
N LEU A 30 -3.93 -9.68 20.03
CA LEU A 30 -4.36 -10.31 18.78
C LEU A 30 -3.46 -11.50 18.45
N ARG A 31 -4.08 -12.61 18.04
CA ARG A 31 -3.37 -13.80 17.59
C ARG A 31 -3.32 -13.80 16.06
N PHE A 32 -2.11 -13.84 15.50
CA PHE A 32 -1.87 -13.97 14.07
C PHE A 32 -1.29 -15.36 13.76
N PRO A 33 -1.49 -15.88 12.53
CA PRO A 33 -0.92 -17.17 12.13
C PRO A 33 0.61 -17.19 12.30
N ALA A 34 1.14 -18.27 12.91
CA ALA A 34 2.57 -18.42 13.17
C ALA A 34 3.40 -18.37 11.89
N GLN A 35 2.87 -18.90 10.77
CA GLN A 35 3.51 -18.92 9.45
C GLN A 35 3.88 -17.53 8.95
N SER A 36 3.12 -16.50 9.32
CA SER A 36 3.45 -15.12 8.93
C SER A 36 4.70 -14.57 9.65
N PHE A 37 5.24 -15.27 10.63
CA PHE A 37 6.48 -14.92 11.33
C PHE A 37 7.69 -15.76 10.86
N GLU A 38 7.49 -16.77 10.03
CA GLU A 38 8.57 -17.60 9.53
C GLU A 38 9.53 -16.78 8.65
N LEU A 39 10.82 -17.07 8.79
CA LEU A 39 11.86 -16.34 8.05
C LEU A 39 11.68 -16.47 6.53
N THR A 40 11.32 -17.67 6.05
CA THR A 40 11.10 -17.96 4.63
C THR A 40 9.89 -17.17 4.08
N TYR A 41 8.81 -17.05 4.86
CA TYR A 41 7.67 -16.22 4.52
C TYR A 41 8.07 -14.73 4.41
N ILE A 42 8.80 -14.24 5.42
CA ILE A 42 9.26 -12.83 5.43
C ILE A 42 10.25 -12.59 4.28
N ALA A 43 11.14 -13.53 4.00
CA ALA A 43 12.07 -13.43 2.87
C ALA A 43 11.30 -13.37 1.52
N ALA A 44 10.29 -14.22 1.32
CA ALA A 44 9.43 -14.17 0.13
C ALA A 44 8.69 -12.84 0.00
N LEU A 45 8.12 -12.33 1.11
CA LEU A 45 7.47 -11.03 1.15
C LEU A 45 8.41 -9.88 0.76
N LEU A 46 9.59 -9.82 1.39
CA LEU A 46 10.56 -8.73 1.16
C LEU A 46 11.15 -8.80 -0.25
N PHE A 47 11.47 -10.00 -0.72
CA PHE A 47 11.97 -10.20 -2.09
C PHE A 47 10.91 -9.78 -3.12
N GLY A 48 9.68 -10.27 -2.98
CA GLY A 48 8.59 -9.92 -3.89
C GLY A 48 8.24 -8.44 -3.87
N ALA A 49 8.19 -7.85 -2.68
CA ALA A 49 7.92 -6.41 -2.53
C ALA A 49 9.05 -5.56 -3.13
N GLY A 50 10.30 -5.91 -2.89
CA GLY A 50 11.46 -5.21 -3.46
C GLY A 50 11.50 -5.31 -4.98
N LEU A 51 11.34 -6.52 -5.52
CA LEU A 51 11.31 -6.76 -6.96
C LEU A 51 10.14 -6.01 -7.62
N GLY A 52 8.94 -6.12 -7.06
CA GLY A 52 7.76 -5.45 -7.57
C GLY A 52 7.87 -3.92 -7.50
N ALA A 53 8.42 -3.37 -6.41
CA ALA A 53 8.68 -1.95 -6.29
C ALA A 53 9.56 -1.42 -7.41
N CYS A 54 10.71 -2.07 -7.64
CA CYS A 54 11.67 -1.67 -8.66
C CYS A 54 11.12 -1.89 -10.08
N LEU A 55 10.51 -3.05 -10.34
CA LEU A 55 9.98 -3.40 -11.65
C LEU A 55 8.90 -2.41 -12.10
N PHE A 56 7.82 -2.28 -11.32
CA PHE A 56 6.69 -1.43 -11.69
C PHE A 56 7.03 0.07 -11.61
N GLY A 57 7.87 0.48 -10.65
CA GLY A 57 8.35 1.85 -10.57
C GLY A 57 9.18 2.26 -11.79
N SER A 58 10.16 1.44 -12.17
CA SER A 58 11.02 1.72 -13.33
C SER A 58 10.26 1.61 -14.65
N LEU A 59 9.34 0.64 -14.78
CA LEU A 59 8.49 0.49 -15.95
C LEU A 59 7.58 1.72 -16.13
N ASN A 60 6.96 2.22 -15.06
CA ASN A 60 6.16 3.44 -15.12
C ASN A 60 7.00 4.66 -15.53
N LEU A 61 8.22 4.78 -15.00
CA LEU A 61 9.14 5.86 -15.34
C LEU A 61 9.48 5.83 -16.83
N TRP A 62 9.80 4.64 -17.36
CA TRP A 62 10.08 4.43 -18.77
C TRP A 62 8.87 4.73 -19.68
N LEU A 63 7.68 4.25 -19.32
CA LEU A 63 6.43 4.54 -20.04
C LEU A 63 6.07 6.03 -20.01
N SER A 64 6.57 6.77 -19.03
CA SER A 64 6.42 8.23 -18.93
C SER A 64 7.52 9.01 -19.67
N GLY A 65 8.34 8.34 -20.51
CA GLY A 65 9.40 8.97 -21.30
C GLY A 65 10.62 9.40 -20.48
N LYS A 66 10.80 8.85 -19.28
CA LYS A 66 11.94 9.14 -18.40
C LYS A 66 12.83 7.90 -18.26
N SER A 67 14.12 8.12 -18.02
CA SER A 67 15.10 7.07 -17.79
C SER A 67 15.48 7.01 -16.31
N GLY A 68 15.88 5.83 -15.82
CA GLY A 68 16.36 5.63 -14.46
C GLY A 68 15.68 4.46 -13.75
N VAL A 69 15.99 4.31 -12.47
CA VAL A 69 15.39 3.31 -11.59
C VAL A 69 14.48 4.05 -10.61
N ALA A 70 13.23 3.64 -10.55
CA ALA A 70 12.25 4.16 -9.59
C ALA A 70 11.66 3.04 -8.76
N ARG A 71 11.10 3.39 -7.62
CA ARG A 71 10.40 2.47 -6.71
C ARG A 71 8.93 2.88 -6.58
N SER A 72 8.06 1.89 -6.49
CA SER A 72 6.62 2.11 -6.34
C SER A 72 6.09 1.32 -5.15
N VAL A 73 5.37 1.99 -4.26
CA VAL A 73 4.64 1.33 -3.14
C VAL A 73 3.59 0.36 -3.69
N GLU A 74 2.91 0.75 -4.75
CA GLU A 74 1.89 -0.08 -5.40
C GLU A 74 2.50 -1.35 -6.01
N GLY A 75 3.66 -1.19 -6.68
CA GLY A 75 4.44 -2.32 -7.16
C GLY A 75 4.95 -3.21 -6.04
N ALA A 76 5.33 -2.64 -4.89
CA ALA A 76 5.73 -3.41 -3.70
C ALA A 76 4.57 -4.25 -3.15
N ILE A 77 3.36 -3.69 -3.09
CA ILE A 77 2.16 -4.43 -2.64
C ILE A 77 1.88 -5.57 -3.62
N ALA A 78 1.83 -5.31 -4.92
CA ALA A 78 1.56 -6.32 -5.93
C ALA A 78 2.60 -7.47 -5.88
N GLY A 79 3.88 -7.12 -5.89
CA GLY A 79 4.97 -8.10 -5.85
C GLY A 79 5.00 -8.89 -4.54
N GLY A 80 4.77 -8.22 -3.40
CA GLY A 80 4.68 -8.87 -2.10
C GLY A 80 3.51 -9.85 -2.01
N VAL A 81 2.33 -9.46 -2.50
CA VAL A 81 1.15 -10.34 -2.57
C VAL A 81 1.44 -11.56 -3.44
N ILE A 82 1.94 -11.35 -4.66
CA ILE A 82 2.25 -12.44 -5.59
C ILE A 82 3.25 -13.42 -4.97
N ALA A 83 4.35 -12.91 -4.41
CA ALA A 83 5.39 -13.76 -3.84
C ALA A 83 4.90 -14.54 -2.62
N VAL A 84 4.08 -13.92 -1.76
CA VAL A 84 3.49 -14.59 -0.60
C VAL A 84 2.48 -15.66 -1.01
N GLU A 85 1.62 -15.38 -1.99
CA GLU A 85 0.66 -16.38 -2.46
C GLU A 85 1.35 -17.56 -3.16
N LEU A 86 2.40 -17.31 -3.94
CA LEU A 86 3.23 -18.37 -4.52
C LEU A 86 3.96 -19.20 -3.45
N TYR A 87 4.52 -18.53 -2.42
CA TYR A 87 5.11 -19.23 -1.28
C TYR A 87 4.08 -20.09 -0.55
N LYS A 88 2.92 -19.54 -0.21
CA LYS A 88 1.83 -20.29 0.44
C LYS A 88 1.41 -21.50 -0.36
N TRP A 89 1.25 -21.34 -1.67
CA TRP A 89 0.92 -22.44 -2.57
C TRP A 89 1.99 -23.53 -2.55
N SER A 90 3.28 -23.18 -2.59
CA SER A 90 4.40 -24.12 -2.59
C SER A 90 4.53 -24.95 -1.30
N VAL A 91 4.10 -24.38 -0.15
CA VAL A 91 4.17 -25.04 1.18
C VAL A 91 2.80 -25.52 1.69
N GLY A 92 1.74 -25.43 0.87
CA GLY A 92 0.41 -25.94 1.22
C GLY A 92 -0.37 -25.09 2.23
N ILE A 93 -0.07 -23.79 2.37
CA ILE A 93 -0.80 -22.87 3.25
C ILE A 93 -2.04 -22.33 2.52
N SER A 94 -3.24 -22.71 2.96
CA SER A 94 -4.52 -22.28 2.35
C SER A 94 -5.22 -21.13 3.08
N PHE A 95 -4.80 -20.79 4.29
CA PHE A 95 -5.42 -19.73 5.10
C PHE A 95 -4.75 -18.38 4.92
N ARG A 96 -5.39 -17.33 5.45
CA ARG A 96 -4.93 -15.94 5.35
C ARG A 96 -3.85 -15.65 6.37
N THR A 97 -2.79 -15.00 5.94
CA THR A 97 -1.62 -14.68 6.77
C THR A 97 -1.35 -13.18 6.90
N GLY A 98 -2.06 -12.34 6.11
CA GLY A 98 -1.76 -10.92 5.94
C GLY A 98 -2.21 -10.00 7.07
N ALA A 99 -3.17 -10.41 7.91
CA ALA A 99 -3.87 -9.52 8.87
C ALA A 99 -2.94 -8.67 9.75
N ARG A 100 -1.79 -9.22 10.17
CA ARG A 100 -0.79 -8.49 10.99
C ARG A 100 -0.17 -7.28 10.28
N PHE A 101 -0.18 -7.25 8.96
CA PHE A 101 0.46 -6.20 8.16
C PHE A 101 -0.49 -5.03 7.85
N ALA A 102 -1.77 -5.12 8.16
CA ALA A 102 -2.77 -4.11 7.82
C ALA A 102 -2.41 -2.71 8.34
N LEU A 103 -2.23 -2.58 9.66
CA LEU A 103 -1.91 -1.29 10.29
C LEU A 103 -0.46 -0.84 9.99
N PRO A 104 0.57 -1.72 10.09
CA PRO A 104 1.93 -1.36 9.69
C PRO A 104 2.03 -0.82 8.27
N LEU A 105 1.35 -1.44 7.30
CA LEU A 105 1.32 -0.99 5.90
C LEU A 105 0.70 0.40 5.79
N ALA A 106 -0.47 0.61 6.40
CA ALA A 106 -1.18 1.89 6.32
C ALA A 106 -0.37 3.04 6.95
N VAL A 107 0.19 2.82 8.13
CA VAL A 107 1.02 3.82 8.84
C VAL A 107 2.32 4.07 8.09
N GLY A 108 2.97 3.01 7.60
CA GLY A 108 4.20 3.12 6.81
C GLY A 108 4.00 3.94 5.54
N ILE A 109 2.91 3.73 4.80
CA ILE A 109 2.58 4.53 3.61
C ILE A 109 2.27 5.97 4.01
N ALA A 110 1.45 6.20 5.04
CA ALA A 110 1.08 7.55 5.48
C ALA A 110 2.32 8.40 5.81
N VAL A 111 3.28 7.84 6.53
CA VAL A 111 4.52 8.54 6.91
C VAL A 111 5.49 8.63 5.71
N GLY A 112 5.65 7.55 4.95
CA GLY A 112 6.59 7.52 3.81
C GLY A 112 6.23 8.53 2.71
N ARG A 113 4.93 8.85 2.52
CA ARG A 113 4.50 9.85 1.53
C ARG A 113 5.00 11.27 1.82
N PHE A 114 5.33 11.59 3.05
CA PHE A 114 6.02 12.85 3.36
C PHE A 114 7.44 12.88 2.76
N GLY A 115 8.14 11.75 2.71
CA GLY A 115 9.44 11.66 2.02
C GLY A 115 9.34 12.04 0.54
N CYS A 116 8.35 11.47 -0.16
CA CYS A 116 8.06 11.82 -1.55
C CYS A 116 7.67 13.31 -1.70
N TYR A 117 6.89 13.84 -0.76
CA TYR A 117 6.52 15.26 -0.77
C TYR A 117 7.74 16.19 -0.64
N PHE A 118 8.63 15.91 0.31
CA PHE A 118 9.84 16.72 0.53
C PHE A 118 10.94 16.49 -0.52
N ALA A 119 10.92 15.36 -1.24
CA ALA A 119 11.78 15.14 -2.40
C ALA A 119 11.37 16.00 -3.61
N GLY A 120 10.12 16.47 -3.66
CA GLY A 120 9.65 17.42 -4.65
C GLY A 120 9.63 16.85 -6.06
N LEU A 121 10.20 17.62 -7.03
CA LEU A 121 10.21 17.26 -8.44
C LEU A 121 11.10 16.05 -8.75
N ASP A 122 12.15 15.84 -7.97
CA ASP A 122 13.13 14.76 -8.19
C ASP A 122 12.51 13.36 -8.05
N ASP A 123 11.47 13.23 -7.19
CA ASP A 123 10.81 11.94 -6.93
C ASP A 123 9.78 11.55 -8.01
N PHE A 124 9.39 12.48 -8.88
CA PHE A 124 8.38 12.29 -9.94
C PHE A 124 7.04 11.70 -9.42
N THR A 125 6.68 12.00 -8.18
CA THR A 125 5.41 11.57 -7.55
C THR A 125 4.41 12.70 -7.35
N TYR A 126 4.77 13.91 -7.78
CA TYR A 126 3.94 15.12 -7.72
C TYR A 126 2.69 15.03 -8.62
N GLY A 127 1.75 15.93 -8.42
CA GLY A 127 0.51 16.00 -9.20
C GLY A 127 0.63 16.88 -10.44
N THR A 128 -0.42 16.84 -11.26
CA THR A 128 -0.62 17.74 -12.41
C THR A 128 -0.85 19.18 -11.96
N PRO A 129 -0.63 20.19 -12.82
CA PRO A 129 -0.92 21.60 -12.53
C PRO A 129 -2.37 21.80 -12.06
N THR A 130 -2.57 22.74 -11.13
CA THR A 130 -3.89 23.07 -10.59
C THR A 130 -4.03 24.55 -10.28
N THR A 131 -5.26 25.06 -10.31
CA THR A 131 -5.62 26.42 -9.85
C THR A 131 -6.27 26.41 -8.48
N LEU A 132 -6.34 25.23 -7.82
CA LEU A 132 -6.95 25.11 -6.50
C LEU A 132 -6.13 25.87 -5.44
N PRO A 133 -6.78 26.47 -4.42
CA PRO A 133 -6.10 27.33 -3.42
C PRO A 133 -5.08 26.57 -2.56
N TRP A 134 -5.10 25.26 -2.53
CA TRP A 134 -4.12 24.40 -1.85
C TRP A 134 -3.10 23.78 -2.79
N GLY A 135 -3.03 24.23 -4.05
CA GLY A 135 -1.94 23.85 -4.96
C GLY A 135 -0.59 24.28 -4.38
N LEU A 136 0.44 23.46 -4.56
CA LEU A 136 1.77 23.70 -4.04
C LEU A 136 2.79 23.83 -5.18
N ASP A 137 3.68 24.80 -5.07
CA ASP A 137 4.84 24.96 -5.93
C ASP A 137 6.02 24.16 -5.35
N PHE A 138 6.55 23.25 -6.15
CA PHE A 138 7.72 22.45 -5.80
C PHE A 138 9.06 23.09 -6.23
N GLY A 139 9.05 24.41 -6.53
CA GLY A 139 10.24 25.19 -6.82
C GLY A 139 10.44 25.54 -8.31
N ASP A 140 9.45 25.26 -9.16
CA ASP A 140 9.48 25.61 -10.60
C ASP A 140 8.43 26.66 -11.01
N GLY A 141 7.75 27.30 -10.05
CA GLY A 141 6.74 28.33 -10.27
C GLY A 141 5.37 27.78 -10.70
N ILE A 142 5.15 26.45 -10.70
CA ILE A 142 3.90 25.84 -11.14
C ILE A 142 3.17 25.25 -9.92
N LEU A 143 1.96 25.74 -9.64
CA LEU A 143 1.11 25.14 -8.62
C LEU A 143 0.58 23.77 -9.09
N ARG A 144 0.80 22.73 -8.28
CA ARG A 144 0.39 21.34 -8.53
C ARG A 144 -0.43 20.77 -7.41
N HIS A 145 -1.22 19.73 -7.74
CA HIS A 145 -1.86 18.91 -6.73
C HIS A 145 -0.81 18.24 -5.83
N PRO A 146 -0.85 18.43 -4.49
CA PRO A 146 0.03 17.71 -3.55
C PRO A 146 -0.48 16.28 -3.33
N VAL A 147 -0.44 15.46 -4.38
CA VAL A 147 -1.02 14.10 -4.38
C VAL A 147 -0.40 13.22 -3.29
N GLN A 148 0.87 13.43 -2.96
CA GLN A 148 1.56 12.72 -1.89
C GLN A 148 0.84 12.94 -0.54
N LEU A 149 0.38 14.18 -0.28
CA LEU A 149 -0.35 14.52 0.95
C LEU A 149 -1.77 13.94 0.94
N TYR A 150 -2.42 13.86 -0.24
CA TYR A 150 -3.74 13.21 -0.36
C TYR A 150 -3.62 11.71 -0.03
N GLU A 151 -2.61 11.02 -0.58
CA GLU A 151 -2.33 9.62 -0.30
C GLU A 151 -1.98 9.40 1.19
N SER A 152 -1.16 10.29 1.77
CA SER A 152 -0.81 10.25 3.19
C SER A 152 -2.05 10.38 4.08
N ALA A 153 -2.88 11.41 3.83
CA ALA A 153 -4.10 11.65 4.61
C ALA A 153 -5.10 10.50 4.49
N ALA A 154 -5.29 9.95 3.28
CA ALA A 154 -6.15 8.81 3.06
C ALA A 154 -5.68 7.59 3.87
N MET A 155 -4.39 7.26 3.83
CA MET A 155 -3.86 6.13 4.58
C MET A 155 -3.84 6.36 6.09
N ALA A 156 -3.64 7.59 6.56
CA ALA A 156 -3.78 7.95 7.97
C ALA A 156 -5.23 7.77 8.45
N LEU A 157 -6.21 8.17 7.63
CA LEU A 157 -7.64 7.94 7.92
C LEU A 157 -7.96 6.44 8.04
N PHE A 158 -7.48 5.62 7.10
CA PHE A 158 -7.63 4.17 7.20
C PHE A 158 -6.99 3.64 8.48
N ALA A 159 -5.76 4.04 8.80
CA ALA A 159 -5.05 3.60 10.00
C ALA A 159 -5.83 3.95 11.29
N ALA A 160 -6.41 5.16 11.35
CA ALA A 160 -7.24 5.58 12.48
C ALA A 160 -8.53 4.74 12.58
N ALA A 161 -9.24 4.56 11.48
CA ALA A 161 -10.47 3.76 11.42
C ALA A 161 -10.22 2.29 11.79
N TYR A 162 -9.14 1.70 11.25
CA TYR A 162 -8.73 0.34 11.57
C TYR A 162 -8.35 0.19 13.04
N SER A 163 -7.57 1.13 13.59
CA SER A 163 -7.21 1.13 15.00
C SER A 163 -8.43 1.22 15.92
N ALA A 164 -9.40 2.08 15.58
CA ALA A 164 -10.67 2.16 16.31
C ALA A 164 -11.47 0.85 16.27
N ALA A 165 -11.49 0.17 15.11
CA ALA A 165 -12.13 -1.13 14.96
C ALA A 165 -11.42 -2.23 15.77
N VAL A 166 -10.09 -2.20 15.84
CA VAL A 166 -9.28 -3.10 16.68
C VAL A 166 -9.60 -2.89 18.16
N LEU A 167 -9.65 -1.64 18.63
CA LEU A 167 -10.00 -1.31 20.02
C LEU A 167 -11.42 -1.76 20.37
N LYS A 168 -12.36 -1.69 19.42
CA LYS A 168 -13.73 -2.19 19.55
C LYS A 168 -13.84 -3.71 19.36
N ARG A 169 -12.72 -4.42 19.18
CA ARG A 169 -12.69 -5.89 18.98
C ARG A 169 -13.55 -6.38 17.82
N ASN A 170 -13.64 -5.61 16.73
CA ASN A 170 -14.38 -6.01 15.54
C ASN A 170 -13.67 -7.19 14.85
N ALA A 171 -14.22 -8.40 15.03
CA ALA A 171 -13.60 -9.63 14.55
C ALA A 171 -13.45 -9.68 13.02
N PHE A 172 -14.43 -9.14 12.27
CA PHE A 172 -14.38 -9.12 10.81
C PHE A 172 -13.23 -8.23 10.32
N VAL A 173 -13.13 -7.01 10.85
CA VAL A 173 -12.09 -6.05 10.46
C VAL A 173 -10.70 -6.56 10.84
N ILE A 174 -10.56 -7.17 12.01
CA ILE A 174 -9.28 -7.73 12.48
C ILE A 174 -8.84 -8.88 11.55
N ALA A 175 -9.74 -9.82 11.26
CA ALA A 175 -9.42 -11.00 10.45
C ALA A 175 -9.12 -10.66 8.97
N ASN A 176 -9.76 -9.64 8.43
CA ASN A 176 -9.64 -9.24 7.02
C ASN A 176 -8.85 -7.92 6.85
N GLY A 177 -8.12 -7.49 7.87
CA GLY A 177 -7.48 -6.17 7.90
C GLY A 177 -6.56 -5.89 6.72
N PHE A 178 -5.78 -6.87 6.29
CA PHE A 178 -4.88 -6.72 5.14
C PHE A 178 -5.67 -6.51 3.84
N ASP A 179 -6.68 -7.34 3.60
CA ASP A 179 -7.48 -7.25 2.39
C ASP A 179 -8.25 -5.92 2.33
N LEU A 180 -8.74 -5.44 3.48
CA LEU A 180 -9.36 -4.11 3.62
C LEU A 180 -8.36 -2.98 3.36
N ALA A 181 -7.13 -3.08 3.90
CA ALA A 181 -6.08 -2.08 3.69
C ALA A 181 -5.69 -1.98 2.22
N VAL A 182 -5.52 -3.13 1.57
CA VAL A 182 -5.13 -3.22 0.17
C VAL A 182 -6.26 -2.76 -0.76
N ALA A 183 -7.52 -3.12 -0.48
CA ALA A 183 -8.68 -2.64 -1.21
C ALA A 183 -8.82 -1.11 -1.11
N TYR A 184 -8.70 -0.56 0.11
CA TYR A 184 -8.76 0.89 0.32
C TYR A 184 -7.61 1.62 -0.36
N TYR A 185 -6.38 1.09 -0.22
CA TYR A 185 -5.20 1.66 -0.86
C TYR A 185 -5.36 1.70 -2.38
N SER A 186 -5.73 0.59 -3.02
CA SER A 186 -5.87 0.52 -4.46
C SER A 186 -7.02 1.40 -4.99
N ALA A 187 -8.13 1.48 -4.27
CA ALA A 187 -9.25 2.34 -4.65
C ALA A 187 -8.86 3.83 -4.63
N GLN A 188 -8.26 4.32 -3.53
CA GLN A 188 -7.82 5.71 -3.44
C GLN A 188 -6.68 6.00 -4.42
N ARG A 189 -5.77 5.03 -4.62
CA ARG A 189 -4.66 5.15 -5.57
C ARG A 189 -5.14 5.30 -7.00
N PHE A 190 -6.15 4.51 -7.40
CA PHE A 190 -6.79 4.63 -8.70
C PHE A 190 -7.33 6.04 -8.96
N VAL A 191 -7.96 6.65 -7.94
CA VAL A 191 -8.49 8.03 -8.06
C VAL A 191 -7.37 9.05 -8.18
N TRP A 192 -6.37 8.98 -7.32
CA TRP A 192 -5.27 9.95 -7.32
C TRP A 192 -4.34 9.81 -8.53
N GLU A 193 -4.34 8.67 -9.19
CA GLU A 193 -3.50 8.43 -10.37
C GLU A 193 -3.90 9.34 -11.54
N PHE A 194 -5.17 9.72 -11.67
CA PHE A 194 -5.61 10.71 -12.67
C PHE A 194 -4.99 12.10 -12.47
N LEU A 195 -4.51 12.38 -11.29
CA LEU A 195 -3.84 13.64 -10.95
C LEU A 195 -2.32 13.57 -11.12
N LYS A 196 -1.76 12.46 -11.60
CA LYS A 196 -0.31 12.30 -11.79
C LYS A 196 0.10 12.48 -13.25
N PRO A 197 1.30 13.05 -13.50
CA PRO A 197 1.78 13.31 -14.87
C PRO A 197 2.43 12.06 -15.49
N TYR A 198 1.83 10.89 -15.30
CA TYR A 198 2.36 9.63 -15.82
C TYR A 198 1.89 9.32 -17.24
N GLY A 199 2.70 8.52 -17.96
CA GLY A 199 2.36 8.10 -19.31
C GLY A 199 1.13 7.22 -19.37
N ALA A 200 0.19 7.55 -20.26
CA ALA A 200 -0.98 6.72 -20.51
C ALA A 200 -0.60 5.44 -21.25
N LEU A 201 -1.17 4.31 -20.87
CA LEU A 201 -0.93 3.00 -21.47
C LEU A 201 -2.15 2.51 -22.26
N LEU A 202 -3.36 2.73 -21.75
CA LEU A 202 -4.62 2.31 -22.38
C LEU A 202 -5.67 3.43 -22.24
N GLY A 203 -5.90 4.19 -23.32
CA GLY A 203 -6.75 5.37 -23.25
C GLY A 203 -6.21 6.37 -22.19
N PRO A 204 -7.01 6.81 -21.21
CA PRO A 204 -6.54 7.69 -20.14
C PRO A 204 -5.83 6.95 -18.98
N LEU A 205 -5.77 5.61 -19.04
CA LEU A 205 -5.27 4.80 -17.94
C LEU A 205 -3.75 4.59 -18.04
N THR A 206 -3.06 4.83 -16.94
CA THR A 206 -1.63 4.56 -16.77
C THR A 206 -1.41 3.11 -16.34
N LEU A 207 -0.14 2.68 -16.27
CA LEU A 207 0.24 1.39 -15.70
C LEU A 207 -0.31 1.20 -14.27
N PHE A 208 -0.26 2.25 -13.45
CA PHE A 208 -0.73 2.17 -12.06
C PHE A 208 -2.25 2.11 -11.93
N HIS A 209 -3.02 2.66 -12.86
CA HIS A 209 -4.46 2.37 -12.88
C HIS A 209 -4.75 0.88 -13.07
N LEU A 210 -4.05 0.23 -14.01
CA LEU A 210 -4.25 -1.21 -14.26
C LEU A 210 -3.80 -2.05 -13.07
N LEU A 211 -2.70 -1.66 -12.43
CA LEU A 211 -2.19 -2.33 -11.24
C LEU A 211 -3.17 -2.17 -10.07
N SER A 212 -3.70 -0.96 -9.84
CA SER A 212 -4.73 -0.67 -8.84
C SER A 212 -5.97 -1.54 -9.03
N ILE A 213 -6.46 -1.67 -10.27
CA ILE A 213 -7.59 -2.56 -10.59
C ILE A 213 -7.25 -4.00 -10.22
N GLY A 214 -6.09 -4.51 -10.62
CA GLY A 214 -5.66 -5.88 -10.31
C GLY A 214 -5.59 -6.16 -8.82
N ILE A 215 -4.98 -5.25 -8.07
CA ILE A 215 -4.86 -5.33 -6.60
C ILE A 215 -6.23 -5.25 -5.93
N PHE A 216 -7.12 -4.35 -6.41
CA PHE A 216 -8.47 -4.22 -5.89
C PHE A 216 -9.29 -5.49 -6.11
N VAL A 217 -9.22 -6.06 -7.32
CA VAL A 217 -9.92 -7.31 -7.66
C VAL A 217 -9.43 -8.46 -6.78
N TYR A 218 -8.11 -8.59 -6.58
CA TYR A 218 -7.56 -9.56 -5.63
C TYR A 218 -8.17 -9.39 -4.23
N ALA A 219 -8.13 -8.18 -3.68
CA ALA A 219 -8.66 -7.89 -2.35
C ALA A 219 -10.18 -8.16 -2.26
N ALA A 220 -10.94 -7.79 -3.28
CA ALA A 220 -12.38 -8.05 -3.37
C ALA A 220 -12.71 -9.55 -3.36
N ILE A 221 -11.96 -10.36 -4.13
CA ILE A 221 -12.09 -11.83 -4.14
C ILE A 221 -11.78 -12.38 -2.74
N MET A 222 -10.72 -11.91 -2.11
CA MET A 222 -10.36 -12.34 -0.76
C MET A 222 -11.47 -11.99 0.24
N LEU A 223 -12.01 -10.78 0.22
CA LEU A 223 -13.11 -10.37 1.10
C LEU A 223 -14.41 -11.17 0.85
N ALA A 224 -14.78 -11.39 -0.41
CA ALA A 224 -15.97 -12.16 -0.77
C ALA A 224 -15.87 -13.63 -0.31
N THR A 225 -14.69 -14.25 -0.46
CA THR A 225 -14.47 -15.63 0.01
C THR A 225 -14.48 -15.74 1.54
N ALA A 226 -14.05 -14.70 2.27
CA ALA A 226 -14.14 -14.67 3.75
C ALA A 226 -15.59 -14.70 4.24
N ALA A 227 -16.45 -13.91 3.64
CA ALA A 227 -17.86 -13.87 3.99
C ALA A 227 -18.55 -15.22 3.74
N LYS A 228 -18.25 -15.86 2.60
CA LYS A 228 -18.80 -17.18 2.24
C LYS A 228 -18.36 -18.28 3.23
N THR A 229 -17.08 -18.33 3.58
CA THR A 229 -16.56 -19.33 4.52
C THR A 229 -17.23 -19.20 5.90
N ARG A 230 -17.44 -17.97 6.37
CA ARG A 230 -18.15 -17.72 7.65
C ARG A 230 -19.59 -18.20 7.58
N SER A 231 -20.32 -17.89 6.51
CA SER A 231 -21.74 -18.30 6.37
C SER A 231 -21.90 -19.81 6.26
N LEU A 232 -20.96 -20.52 5.62
CA LEU A 232 -20.96 -21.98 5.57
C LEU A 232 -20.67 -22.61 6.93
N HIS A 233 -19.75 -22.03 7.69
CA HIS A 233 -19.44 -22.50 9.05
C HIS A 233 -20.62 -22.29 10.01
N GLU A 234 -21.29 -21.14 9.97
CA GLU A 234 -22.48 -20.85 10.75
C GLU A 234 -23.66 -21.80 10.41
N ARG A 235 -23.83 -22.16 9.10
CA ARG A 235 -24.83 -23.15 8.65
C ARG A 235 -24.51 -24.58 9.07
N ALA A 236 -23.24 -24.95 9.19
CA ALA A 236 -22.82 -26.28 9.62
C ALA A 236 -22.96 -26.51 11.13
N LEU A 237 -23.08 -25.41 11.90
CA LEU A 237 -23.27 -25.45 13.35
C LEU A 237 -24.74 -25.26 13.80
N ALA A 238 -25.63 -24.93 12.86
CA ALA A 238 -27.07 -24.79 13.08
C ALA A 238 -27.82 -26.05 12.67
#